data_007c4660e0b440a0e0d2c56d50b15f4d
#
_entry.id   007c4660e0b440a0e0d2c56d50b15f4d
#
_cell.length_a   1.000
_cell.length_b   1.000
_cell.length_c   1.000
_cell.angle_alpha   90.00
_cell.angle_beta   90.00
_cell.angle_gamma   90.00
#
_symmetry.space_group_name_H-M   'P 1'
#
loop_
_entity.id
_entity.type
_entity.pdbx_description
1 polymer ?
#
loop_
_entity_poly.entity_id
_entity_poly.type
_entity_poly.pdbx_seq_one_letter_code
_entity_poly.pdbx_strand_id
1 'polypeptide(L)'
;MKHKTVVLDDGFRVAITTAGHSAGIPLVFLHGLSVSAIAYEEVLEELSYLGFYVIAPDAVNHGNTGSLPWGHTVEDMANVLARTLTSLKIDKAVLAGHSMGGAITVEFAALYPERVHAAILIDAAAGKEHHEGIAIAPGRNLPVRSARFAVGGLVDILGDGYTAMRSRTHRERLSLLSTLRESVSGLRFVRAAYALTKADTVPLLEKMRANSVPTAVIHAECDQIVPYAAGVSAAELAGAKLFTVQGFHSWLLVDPEFAADLIKTAMWDVIA
;
A
#
# COMPACT_ATOMS: atom_id res chain seq x y z
N MET A 1 4.47 12.67 15.34
CA MET A 1 4.42 12.76 13.86
C MET A 1 4.39 14.20 13.37
N LYS A 2 4.73 14.44 12.07
CA LYS A 2 4.68 15.77 11.44
C LYS A 2 3.99 15.66 10.08
N HIS A 3 3.08 16.60 9.80
CA HIS A 3 2.39 16.70 8.51
C HIS A 3 2.93 17.92 7.75
N LYS A 4 3.24 17.75 6.48
CA LYS A 4 3.72 18.84 5.63
C LYS A 4 3.27 18.63 4.18
N THR A 5 3.34 19.68 3.38
CA THR A 5 3.10 19.60 1.94
C THR A 5 4.43 19.82 1.20
N VAL A 6 4.76 18.90 0.29
CA VAL A 6 5.84 19.06 -0.68
C VAL A 6 5.22 19.66 -1.94
N VAL A 7 5.84 20.71 -2.46
CA VAL A 7 5.46 21.32 -3.75
C VAL A 7 6.51 20.90 -4.76
N LEU A 8 6.08 20.19 -5.79
CA LEU A 8 6.96 19.73 -6.86
C LEU A 8 7.29 20.88 -7.82
N ASP A 9 8.23 20.66 -8.72
CA ASP A 9 8.76 21.63 -9.69
C ASP A 9 7.69 22.23 -10.64
N ASP A 10 6.62 21.48 -10.91
CA ASP A 10 5.46 21.92 -11.71
C ASP A 10 4.34 22.53 -10.86
N GLY A 11 4.56 22.72 -9.55
CA GLY A 11 3.56 23.21 -8.60
C GLY A 11 2.60 22.15 -8.06
N PHE A 12 2.75 20.87 -8.46
CA PHE A 12 1.92 19.79 -7.91
C PHE A 12 2.19 19.61 -6.42
N ARG A 13 1.12 19.47 -5.63
CA ARG A 13 1.20 19.43 -4.17
C ARG A 13 1.00 18.00 -3.67
N VAL A 14 1.95 17.51 -2.87
CA VAL A 14 1.90 16.20 -2.24
C VAL A 14 1.89 16.38 -0.72
N ALA A 15 0.83 15.94 -0.07
CA ALA A 15 0.75 15.90 1.39
C ALA A 15 1.54 14.68 1.88
N ILE A 16 2.35 14.86 2.91
CA ILE A 16 3.11 13.78 3.52
C ILE A 16 3.04 13.83 5.04
N THR A 17 2.96 12.66 5.63
CA THR A 17 3.14 12.44 7.08
C THR A 17 4.54 11.86 7.29
N THR A 18 5.26 12.35 8.29
CA THR A 18 6.58 11.82 8.64
C THR A 18 6.65 11.49 10.13
N ALA A 19 7.32 10.39 10.47
CA ALA A 19 7.60 9.95 11.82
C ALA A 19 9.07 9.51 11.96
N GLY A 20 9.58 9.54 13.20
CA GLY A 20 10.96 9.15 13.48
C GLY A 20 12.00 10.24 13.20
N HIS A 21 13.26 9.88 13.42
CA HIS A 21 14.40 10.78 13.26
C HIS A 21 14.92 10.71 11.82
N SER A 22 15.27 11.85 11.22
CA SER A 22 15.71 11.92 9.82
C SER A 22 17.04 11.19 9.51
N ALA A 23 17.79 10.80 10.53
CA ALA A 23 18.97 9.94 10.39
C ALA A 23 18.63 8.44 10.44
N GLY A 24 17.37 8.06 10.67
CA GLY A 24 16.90 6.68 10.61
C GLY A 24 16.88 6.14 9.17
N ILE A 25 16.65 4.84 9.05
CA ILE A 25 16.51 4.19 7.73
C ILE A 25 15.29 4.75 7.02
N PRO A 26 15.41 5.35 5.82
CA PRO A 26 14.27 5.87 5.09
C PRO A 26 13.30 4.74 4.72
N LEU A 27 12.05 4.86 5.17
CA LEU A 27 10.96 3.97 4.83
C LEU A 27 9.78 4.79 4.28
N VAL A 28 9.38 4.49 3.06
CA VAL A 28 8.19 5.05 2.43
C VAL A 28 7.03 4.10 2.64
N PHE A 29 5.98 4.56 3.32
CA PHE A 29 4.76 3.79 3.51
C PHE A 29 3.67 4.29 2.58
N LEU A 30 3.08 3.40 1.78
CA LEU A 30 2.06 3.70 0.79
C LEU A 30 0.73 3.06 1.20
N HIS A 31 -0.28 3.89 1.41
CA HIS A 31 -1.60 3.51 1.90
C HIS A 31 -2.49 2.83 0.84
N GLY A 32 -3.56 2.17 1.30
CA GLY A 32 -4.56 1.55 0.45
C GLY A 32 -5.53 2.53 -0.22
N LEU A 33 -6.34 2.02 -1.14
CA LEU A 33 -7.41 2.76 -1.79
C LEU A 33 -8.45 3.20 -0.73
N SER A 34 -9.10 4.32 -0.94
CA SER A 34 -10.14 4.92 -0.09
C SER A 34 -9.72 5.48 1.28
N VAL A 35 -8.44 5.43 1.62
CA VAL A 35 -7.87 6.01 2.86
C VAL A 35 -6.73 6.97 2.53
N SER A 36 -6.05 7.51 3.54
CA SER A 36 -4.85 8.32 3.41
C SER A 36 -3.81 7.90 4.47
N ALA A 37 -2.63 8.50 4.45
CA ALA A 37 -1.55 8.15 5.38
C ALA A 37 -1.98 8.23 6.86
N ILE A 38 -2.90 9.13 7.19
CA ILE A 38 -3.37 9.32 8.57
C ILE A 38 -4.10 8.09 9.14
N ALA A 39 -4.70 7.26 8.27
CA ALA A 39 -5.36 6.03 8.72
C ALA A 39 -4.37 4.99 9.30
N TYR A 40 -3.09 5.14 8.98
CA TYR A 40 -2.01 4.24 9.44
C TYR A 40 -1.14 4.87 10.53
N GLU A 41 -1.58 5.94 11.17
CA GLU A 41 -0.77 6.70 12.15
C GLU A 41 -0.08 5.81 13.17
N GLU A 42 -0.79 4.83 13.74
CA GLU A 42 -0.24 3.93 14.76
C GLU A 42 0.87 3.04 14.18
N VAL A 43 0.68 2.47 12.99
CA VAL A 43 1.73 1.70 12.28
C VAL A 43 2.95 2.57 11.99
N LEU A 44 2.73 3.82 11.54
CA LEU A 44 3.84 4.74 11.23
C LEU A 44 4.61 5.15 12.50
N GLU A 45 3.92 5.30 13.64
CA GLU A 45 4.56 5.53 14.94
C GLU A 45 5.41 4.34 15.37
N GLU A 46 4.84 3.12 15.31
CA GLU A 46 5.56 1.90 15.69
C GLU A 46 6.80 1.69 14.79
N LEU A 47 6.69 1.86 13.49
CA LEU A 47 7.85 1.83 12.58
C LEU A 47 8.91 2.86 12.98
N SER A 48 8.50 4.04 13.43
CA SER A 48 9.45 5.07 13.87
C SER A 48 10.21 4.68 15.15
N TYR A 49 9.56 3.98 16.09
CA TYR A 49 10.21 3.43 17.29
C TYR A 49 11.21 2.32 16.96
N LEU A 50 11.01 1.63 15.85
CA LEU A 50 11.92 0.59 15.35
C LEU A 50 13.15 1.14 14.60
N GLY A 51 13.31 2.48 14.53
CA GLY A 51 14.48 3.16 13.98
C GLY A 51 14.33 3.61 12.53
N PHE A 52 13.14 3.55 11.96
CA PHE A 52 12.88 4.08 10.62
C PHE A 52 12.63 5.59 10.64
N TYR A 53 13.07 6.27 9.59
CA TYR A 53 12.55 7.57 9.19
C TYR A 53 11.39 7.33 8.23
N VAL A 54 10.17 7.36 8.76
CA VAL A 54 8.97 7.04 8.01
C VAL A 54 8.50 8.25 7.22
N ILE A 55 8.21 8.04 5.94
CA ILE A 55 7.68 9.01 4.99
C ILE A 55 6.42 8.40 4.38
N ALA A 56 5.25 8.91 4.73
CA ALA A 56 3.97 8.41 4.23
C ALA A 56 3.27 9.51 3.42
N PRO A 57 3.43 9.52 2.09
CA PRO A 57 2.69 10.42 1.22
C PRO A 57 1.24 9.98 1.08
N ASP A 58 0.31 10.92 1.06
CA ASP A 58 -1.00 10.66 0.48
C ASP A 58 -0.82 10.43 -1.02
N ALA A 59 -1.32 9.33 -1.53
CA ALA A 59 -1.27 9.05 -2.98
C ALA A 59 -2.07 10.12 -3.76
N VAL A 60 -1.77 10.27 -5.04
CA VAL A 60 -2.55 11.18 -5.91
C VAL A 60 -4.03 10.82 -5.84
N ASN A 61 -4.89 11.82 -5.87
CA ASN A 61 -6.34 11.70 -5.67
C ASN A 61 -6.79 11.30 -4.25
N HIS A 62 -5.88 11.23 -3.27
CA HIS A 62 -6.18 10.90 -1.87
C HIS A 62 -5.79 12.03 -0.92
N GLY A 63 -6.41 12.03 0.25
CA GLY A 63 -6.11 12.96 1.33
C GLY A 63 -5.99 14.41 0.86
N ASN A 64 -4.88 15.06 1.24
CA ASN A 64 -4.57 16.43 0.88
C ASN A 64 -3.60 16.56 -0.32
N THR A 65 -3.27 15.46 -0.99
CA THR A 65 -2.48 15.46 -2.24
C THR A 65 -3.33 15.90 -3.42
N GLY A 66 -2.70 16.56 -4.39
CA GLY A 66 -3.31 16.99 -5.63
C GLY A 66 -3.93 15.83 -6.44
N SER A 67 -4.75 16.19 -7.42
CA SER A 67 -5.40 15.21 -8.29
C SER A 67 -4.75 15.20 -9.68
N LEU A 68 -4.48 14.01 -10.19
CA LEU A 68 -4.18 13.81 -11.59
C LEU A 68 -5.46 13.74 -12.45
N PRO A 69 -5.37 14.09 -13.76
CA PRO A 69 -6.51 14.00 -14.67
C PRO A 69 -7.09 12.59 -14.74
N TRP A 70 -8.29 12.49 -15.32
CA TRP A 70 -8.88 11.19 -15.67
C TRP A 70 -7.99 10.46 -16.69
N GLY A 71 -7.82 9.16 -16.48
CA GLY A 71 -6.99 8.32 -17.34
C GLY A 71 -5.52 8.22 -16.93
N HIS A 72 -5.11 8.86 -15.80
CA HIS A 72 -3.80 8.60 -15.22
C HIS A 72 -3.63 7.12 -14.86
N THR A 73 -2.39 6.67 -14.78
CA THR A 73 -1.99 5.29 -14.54
C THR A 73 -1.35 5.13 -13.15
N VAL A 74 -1.09 3.88 -12.73
CA VAL A 74 -0.27 3.61 -11.53
C VAL A 74 1.18 4.05 -11.77
N GLU A 75 1.67 4.00 -13.01
CA GLU A 75 2.96 4.57 -13.42
C GLU A 75 3.04 6.08 -13.13
N ASP A 76 1.99 6.83 -13.45
CA ASP A 76 1.94 8.26 -13.12
C ASP A 76 2.00 8.51 -11.62
N MET A 77 1.36 7.64 -10.81
CA MET A 77 1.45 7.69 -9.34
C MET A 77 2.88 7.42 -8.86
N ALA A 78 3.55 6.41 -9.42
CA ALA A 78 4.94 6.09 -9.10
C ALA A 78 5.90 7.23 -9.51
N ASN A 79 5.65 7.89 -10.64
CA ASN A 79 6.42 9.04 -11.10
C ASN A 79 6.25 10.25 -10.15
N VAL A 80 5.04 10.51 -9.65
CA VAL A 80 4.82 11.54 -8.62
C VAL A 80 5.57 11.19 -7.33
N LEU A 81 5.57 9.93 -6.92
CA LEU A 81 6.35 9.46 -5.78
C LEU A 81 7.85 9.69 -5.98
N ALA A 82 8.39 9.34 -7.15
CA ALA A 82 9.81 9.51 -7.47
C ALA A 82 10.23 10.99 -7.38
N ARG A 83 9.44 11.90 -7.92
CA ARG A 83 9.66 13.35 -7.83
C ARG A 83 9.54 13.86 -6.39
N THR A 84 8.61 13.31 -5.61
CA THR A 84 8.44 13.65 -4.19
C THR A 84 9.69 13.27 -3.39
N LEU A 85 10.21 12.04 -3.56
CA LEU A 85 11.42 11.58 -2.89
C LEU A 85 12.65 12.41 -3.30
N THR A 86 12.75 12.80 -4.58
CA THR A 86 13.82 13.69 -5.07
C THR A 86 13.75 15.06 -4.39
N SER A 87 12.55 15.64 -4.26
CA SER A 87 12.35 16.92 -3.57
C SER A 87 12.69 16.85 -2.07
N LEU A 88 12.54 15.65 -1.49
CA LEU A 88 12.92 15.37 -0.09
C LEU A 88 14.40 15.01 0.08
N LYS A 89 15.16 14.89 -1.02
CA LYS A 89 16.55 14.41 -1.04
C LYS A 89 16.70 13.00 -0.47
N ILE A 90 15.75 12.14 -0.78
CA ILE A 90 15.76 10.72 -0.45
C ILE A 90 16.14 9.95 -1.72
N ASP A 91 17.39 9.53 -1.79
CA ASP A 91 17.92 8.84 -2.97
C ASP A 91 17.43 7.39 -3.02
N LYS A 92 17.40 6.73 -1.86
CA LYS A 92 17.03 5.32 -1.75
C LYS A 92 16.25 5.07 -0.46
N ALA A 93 15.21 4.21 -0.51
CA ALA A 93 14.35 3.90 0.64
C ALA A 93 13.86 2.45 0.63
N VAL A 94 13.42 1.97 1.78
CA VAL A 94 12.51 0.81 1.88
C VAL A 94 11.13 1.29 1.46
N LEU A 95 10.44 0.53 0.60
CA LEU A 95 9.06 0.80 0.22
C LEU A 95 8.16 -0.25 0.86
N ALA A 96 7.20 0.17 1.66
CA ALA A 96 6.17 -0.70 2.24
C ALA A 96 4.81 -0.23 1.73
N GLY A 97 4.14 -1.05 0.93
CA GLY A 97 2.89 -0.67 0.28
C GLY A 97 1.76 -1.63 0.61
N HIS A 98 0.66 -1.09 1.17
CA HIS A 98 -0.55 -1.84 1.46
C HIS A 98 -1.58 -1.69 0.34
N SER A 99 -2.16 -2.81 -0.13
CA SER A 99 -3.25 -2.81 -1.11
C SER A 99 -2.89 -2.04 -2.39
N MET A 100 -3.57 -0.94 -2.73
CA MET A 100 -3.21 -0.01 -3.80
C MET A 100 -1.75 0.46 -3.67
N GLY A 101 -1.30 0.78 -2.45
CA GLY A 101 0.09 1.16 -2.18
C GLY A 101 1.08 0.07 -2.58
N GLY A 102 0.67 -1.19 -2.51
CA GLY A 102 1.44 -2.34 -3.01
C GLY A 102 1.60 -2.28 -4.53
N ALA A 103 0.55 -1.98 -5.28
CA ALA A 103 0.65 -1.81 -6.75
C ALA A 103 1.58 -0.64 -7.11
N ILE A 104 1.50 0.49 -6.38
CA ILE A 104 2.42 1.63 -6.58
C ILE A 104 3.86 1.23 -6.24
N THR A 105 4.07 0.41 -5.19
CA THR A 105 5.39 -0.12 -4.83
C THR A 105 5.97 -0.98 -5.95
N VAL A 106 5.17 -1.89 -6.52
CA VAL A 106 5.60 -2.73 -7.67
C VAL A 106 5.99 -1.87 -8.86
N GLU A 107 5.15 -0.90 -9.22
CA GLU A 107 5.42 0.02 -10.33
C GLU A 107 6.72 0.79 -10.10
N PHE A 108 6.86 1.42 -8.93
CA PHE A 108 8.06 2.19 -8.57
C PHE A 108 9.32 1.32 -8.59
N ALA A 109 9.27 0.13 -7.99
CA ALA A 109 10.42 -0.75 -7.89
C ALA A 109 10.85 -1.32 -9.26
N ALA A 110 9.91 -1.53 -10.17
CA ALA A 110 10.20 -1.93 -11.54
C ALA A 110 10.79 -0.79 -12.40
N LEU A 111 10.38 0.47 -12.14
CA LEU A 111 10.86 1.65 -12.88
C LEU A 111 12.19 2.19 -12.34
N TYR A 112 12.37 2.17 -11.01
CA TYR A 112 13.49 2.79 -10.30
C TYR A 112 14.17 1.80 -9.32
N PRO A 113 14.65 0.63 -9.79
CA PRO A 113 15.19 -0.41 -8.92
C PRO A 113 16.38 0.08 -8.07
N GLU A 114 17.18 1.01 -8.59
CA GLU A 114 18.31 1.60 -7.90
C GLU A 114 17.90 2.47 -6.69
N ARG A 115 16.64 2.90 -6.64
CA ARG A 115 16.07 3.72 -5.56
C ARG A 115 15.41 2.91 -4.45
N VAL A 116 15.45 1.57 -4.53
CA VAL A 116 14.75 0.67 -3.61
C VAL A 116 15.74 -0.16 -2.79
N HIS A 117 15.77 0.05 -1.47
CA HIS A 117 16.50 -0.83 -0.55
C HIS A 117 15.83 -2.20 -0.42
N ALA A 118 14.53 -2.20 -0.23
CA ALA A 118 13.66 -3.38 -0.23
C ALA A 118 12.23 -2.94 -0.57
N ALA A 119 11.47 -3.82 -1.22
CA ALA A 119 10.05 -3.67 -1.48
C ALA A 119 9.26 -4.66 -0.61
N ILE A 120 8.38 -4.14 0.25
CA ILE A 120 7.52 -4.92 1.13
C ILE A 120 6.08 -4.75 0.64
N LEU A 121 5.54 -5.80 0.05
CA LEU A 121 4.21 -5.84 -0.53
C LEU A 121 3.23 -6.39 0.53
N ILE A 122 2.31 -5.57 1.02
CA ILE A 122 1.39 -5.92 2.10
C ILE A 122 -0.02 -6.00 1.52
N ASP A 123 -0.61 -7.21 1.50
CA ASP A 123 -1.93 -7.46 0.89
C ASP A 123 -2.09 -6.71 -0.45
N ALA A 124 -1.02 -6.75 -1.25
CA ALA A 124 -0.82 -5.87 -2.37
C ALA A 124 -1.80 -6.16 -3.52
N ALA A 125 -2.34 -5.11 -4.13
CA ALA A 125 -3.14 -5.20 -5.35
C ALA A 125 -2.25 -5.58 -6.55
N ALA A 126 -1.70 -6.80 -6.51
CA ALA A 126 -0.71 -7.31 -7.44
C ALA A 126 -0.85 -8.84 -7.62
N GLY A 127 -0.22 -9.40 -8.67
CA GLY A 127 -0.26 -10.84 -8.98
C GLY A 127 -1.37 -11.22 -9.95
N LYS A 128 -1.30 -12.44 -10.48
CA LYS A 128 -2.23 -12.92 -11.53
C LYS A 128 -3.67 -12.92 -11.07
N GLU A 129 -3.93 -13.52 -9.93
CA GLU A 129 -5.28 -13.74 -9.41
C GLU A 129 -5.97 -12.41 -9.05
N HIS A 130 -5.18 -11.39 -8.67
CA HIS A 130 -5.70 -10.04 -8.50
C HIS A 130 -6.21 -9.49 -9.83
N HIS A 131 -5.42 -9.57 -10.91
CA HIS A 131 -5.82 -9.09 -12.24
C HIS A 131 -6.97 -9.90 -12.82
N GLU A 132 -6.97 -11.21 -12.70
CA GLU A 132 -8.09 -12.07 -13.11
C GLU A 132 -9.37 -11.73 -12.34
N GLY A 133 -9.23 -11.39 -11.06
CA GLY A 133 -10.30 -10.90 -10.20
C GLY A 133 -10.87 -9.55 -10.65
N ILE A 134 -10.04 -8.61 -11.09
CA ILE A 134 -10.42 -7.25 -11.48
C ILE A 134 -10.65 -7.11 -12.98
N ALA A 135 -9.99 -7.92 -13.83
CA ALA A 135 -10.10 -7.81 -15.28
C ALA A 135 -11.56 -7.79 -15.73
N ILE A 136 -12.00 -6.63 -16.18
CA ILE A 136 -13.33 -6.45 -16.77
C ILE A 136 -13.26 -7.07 -18.17
N ALA A 137 -13.56 -8.36 -18.26
CA ALA A 137 -13.79 -8.98 -19.56
C ALA A 137 -14.98 -8.25 -20.22
N PRO A 138 -14.81 -7.66 -21.41
CA PRO A 138 -15.92 -7.04 -22.12
C PRO A 138 -17.07 -8.06 -22.26
N GLY A 139 -18.24 -7.74 -21.72
CA GLY A 139 -19.47 -8.49 -21.93
C GLY A 139 -19.91 -9.48 -20.84
N ARG A 140 -19.25 -9.61 -19.70
CA ARG A 140 -19.64 -10.59 -18.68
C ARG A 140 -19.77 -10.01 -17.27
N ASN A 141 -21.03 -9.85 -16.80
CA ASN A 141 -21.46 -9.78 -15.40
C ASN A 141 -20.83 -8.69 -14.49
N LEU A 142 -20.67 -7.45 -14.98
CA LEU A 142 -20.24 -6.30 -14.18
C LEU A 142 -21.00 -6.16 -12.84
N PRO A 143 -22.34 -6.35 -12.78
CA PRO A 143 -23.10 -6.23 -11.53
C PRO A 143 -22.70 -7.28 -10.48
N VAL A 144 -22.46 -8.52 -10.90
CA VAL A 144 -22.13 -9.63 -9.98
C VAL A 144 -20.72 -9.45 -9.37
N ARG A 145 -19.76 -8.93 -10.15
CA ARG A 145 -18.39 -8.70 -9.69
C ARG A 145 -18.31 -7.50 -8.75
N SER A 146 -19.00 -6.41 -9.08
CA SER A 146 -19.12 -5.26 -8.20
C SER A 146 -19.81 -5.63 -6.88
N ALA A 147 -20.82 -6.50 -6.92
CA ALA A 147 -21.48 -7.02 -5.72
C ALA A 147 -20.52 -7.92 -4.89
N ARG A 148 -19.73 -8.80 -5.52
CA ARG A 148 -18.75 -9.63 -4.82
C ARG A 148 -17.66 -8.80 -4.17
N PHE A 149 -17.15 -7.77 -4.86
CA PHE A 149 -16.16 -6.85 -4.30
C PHE A 149 -16.72 -6.05 -3.12
N ALA A 150 -17.97 -5.58 -3.23
CA ALA A 150 -18.66 -4.88 -2.15
C ALA A 150 -18.94 -5.80 -0.95
N VAL A 151 -19.34 -7.04 -1.20
CA VAL A 151 -19.57 -8.05 -0.15
C VAL A 151 -18.24 -8.46 0.50
N GLY A 152 -17.18 -8.68 -0.30
CA GLY A 152 -15.84 -8.97 0.22
C GLY A 152 -15.34 -7.86 1.13
N GLY A 153 -15.41 -6.60 0.68
CA GLY A 153 -15.06 -5.45 1.50
C GLY A 153 -15.88 -5.30 2.78
N LEU A 154 -17.17 -5.65 2.74
CA LEU A 154 -18.00 -5.65 3.94
C LEU A 154 -17.60 -6.77 4.91
N VAL A 155 -17.28 -7.96 4.40
CA VAL A 155 -16.80 -9.09 5.22
C VAL A 155 -15.48 -8.74 5.90
N ASP A 156 -14.54 -8.12 5.18
CA ASP A 156 -13.26 -7.67 5.73
C ASP A 156 -13.47 -6.61 6.82
N ILE A 157 -14.27 -5.57 6.56
CA ILE A 157 -14.57 -4.52 7.55
C ILE A 157 -15.20 -5.12 8.82
N LEU A 158 -16.13 -6.08 8.65
CA LEU A 158 -16.76 -6.74 9.80
C LEU A 158 -15.79 -7.68 10.50
N GLY A 159 -14.92 -8.39 9.77
CA GLY A 159 -13.92 -9.30 10.30
C GLY A 159 -12.85 -8.56 11.11
N ASP A 160 -12.27 -7.51 10.54
CA ASP A 160 -11.30 -6.66 11.23
C ASP A 160 -11.96 -5.89 12.38
N GLY A 161 -13.18 -5.38 12.18
CA GLY A 161 -13.97 -4.74 13.24
C GLY A 161 -14.27 -5.68 14.41
N TYR A 162 -14.59 -6.96 14.14
CA TYR A 162 -14.79 -7.96 15.18
C TYR A 162 -13.47 -8.27 15.93
N THR A 163 -12.35 -8.38 15.22
CA THR A 163 -11.03 -8.61 15.80
C THR A 163 -10.61 -7.43 16.67
N ALA A 164 -10.79 -6.20 16.18
CA ALA A 164 -10.52 -4.98 16.93
C ALA A 164 -11.41 -4.81 18.16
N MET A 165 -12.69 -5.24 18.11
CA MET A 165 -13.56 -5.24 19.30
C MET A 165 -13.12 -6.23 20.38
N ARG A 166 -12.42 -7.30 19.99
CA ARG A 166 -11.81 -8.26 20.94
C ARG A 166 -10.48 -7.78 21.48
N SER A 167 -9.80 -6.90 20.77
CA SER A 167 -8.57 -6.25 21.24
C SER A 167 -8.84 -5.41 22.48
N ARG A 168 -7.88 -5.43 23.41
CA ARG A 168 -8.04 -4.81 24.74
C ARG A 168 -7.69 -3.32 24.78
N THR A 169 -7.12 -2.77 23.71
CA THR A 169 -6.64 -1.39 23.70
C THR A 169 -7.67 -0.43 23.12
N HIS A 170 -7.89 0.68 23.83
CA HIS A 170 -8.85 1.72 23.42
C HIS A 170 -8.38 2.47 22.16
N ARG A 171 -7.08 2.51 21.91
CA ARG A 171 -6.44 3.14 20.74
C ARG A 171 -6.82 2.45 19.42
N GLU A 172 -6.77 1.12 19.39
CA GLU A 172 -7.07 0.31 18.20
C GLU A 172 -8.51 0.50 17.70
N ARG A 173 -9.47 0.70 18.64
CA ARG A 173 -10.87 1.01 18.27
C ARG A 173 -11.03 2.37 17.60
N LEU A 174 -10.22 3.34 17.97
CA LEU A 174 -10.27 4.68 17.39
C LEU A 174 -9.64 4.71 15.99
N SER A 175 -8.60 3.91 15.74
CA SER A 175 -7.97 3.80 14.43
C SER A 175 -8.94 3.31 13.34
N LEU A 176 -9.68 2.23 13.59
CA LEU A 176 -10.69 1.72 12.66
C LEU A 176 -11.84 2.71 12.43
N LEU A 177 -12.28 3.42 13.47
CA LEU A 177 -13.33 4.44 13.35
C LEU A 177 -12.83 5.66 12.56
N SER A 178 -11.56 6.07 12.74
CA SER A 178 -10.98 7.16 11.94
C SER A 178 -10.85 6.77 10.48
N THR A 179 -10.41 5.54 10.19
CA THR A 179 -10.30 4.99 8.84
C THR A 179 -11.65 4.99 8.11
N LEU A 180 -12.72 4.55 8.78
CA LEU A 180 -14.07 4.59 8.22
C LEU A 180 -14.58 6.02 7.98
N ARG A 181 -14.19 6.97 8.82
CA ARG A 181 -14.59 8.38 8.71
C ARG A 181 -13.84 9.13 7.60
N GLU A 182 -12.61 8.73 7.29
CA GLU A 182 -11.72 9.43 6.36
C GLU A 182 -11.69 8.80 4.97
N SER A 183 -12.56 7.81 4.71
CA SER A 183 -12.64 7.17 3.40
C SER A 183 -12.86 8.21 2.30
N VAL A 184 -11.97 8.19 1.31
CA VAL A 184 -12.04 9.07 0.14
C VAL A 184 -13.29 8.72 -0.66
N SER A 185 -14.17 9.69 -0.86
CA SER A 185 -15.42 9.52 -1.61
C SER A 185 -15.42 10.33 -2.91
N GLY A 186 -16.30 9.95 -3.82
CA GLY A 186 -16.57 10.69 -5.04
C GLY A 186 -15.59 10.44 -6.19
N LEU A 187 -15.46 11.44 -7.09
CA LEU A 187 -14.71 11.32 -8.35
C LEU A 187 -13.21 11.01 -8.16
N ARG A 188 -12.63 11.42 -7.04
CA ARG A 188 -11.21 11.16 -6.73
C ARG A 188 -10.96 9.67 -6.52
N PHE A 189 -11.83 9.01 -5.73
CA PHE A 189 -11.81 7.56 -5.53
C PHE A 189 -11.98 6.81 -6.85
N VAL A 190 -12.98 7.20 -7.66
CA VAL A 190 -13.26 6.52 -8.95
C VAL A 190 -12.08 6.62 -9.91
N ARG A 191 -11.37 7.76 -9.92
CA ARG A 191 -10.15 7.92 -10.74
C ARG A 191 -9.03 6.97 -10.32
N ALA A 192 -8.76 6.88 -9.02
CA ALA A 192 -7.73 5.99 -8.50
C ALA A 192 -8.09 4.50 -8.71
N ALA A 193 -9.34 4.13 -8.43
CA ALA A 193 -9.84 2.78 -8.69
C ALA A 193 -9.75 2.41 -10.18
N TYR A 194 -10.07 3.35 -11.08
CA TYR A 194 -9.93 3.11 -12.52
C TYR A 194 -8.45 2.90 -12.93
N ALA A 195 -7.52 3.65 -12.38
CA ALA A 195 -6.09 3.47 -12.65
C ALA A 195 -5.64 2.04 -12.25
N LEU A 196 -6.07 1.55 -11.08
CA LEU A 196 -5.77 0.18 -10.64
C LEU A 196 -6.33 -0.89 -11.59
N THR A 197 -7.54 -0.70 -12.14
CA THR A 197 -8.12 -1.67 -13.08
C THR A 197 -7.35 -1.77 -14.41
N LYS A 198 -6.49 -0.81 -14.70
CA LYS A 198 -5.64 -0.76 -15.90
C LYS A 198 -4.21 -1.21 -15.65
N ALA A 199 -3.80 -1.31 -14.38
CA ALA A 199 -2.47 -1.76 -14.04
C ALA A 199 -2.31 -3.26 -14.39
N ASP A 200 -1.14 -3.62 -14.91
CA ASP A 200 -0.70 -5.00 -15.06
C ASP A 200 0.61 -5.18 -14.30
N THR A 201 0.53 -5.74 -13.12
CA THR A 201 1.70 -5.92 -12.24
C THR A 201 2.50 -7.18 -12.56
N VAL A 202 1.99 -8.10 -13.40
CA VAL A 202 2.67 -9.36 -13.71
C VAL A 202 4.04 -9.11 -14.34
N PRO A 203 4.16 -8.39 -15.48
CA PRO A 203 5.46 -8.12 -16.08
C PRO A 203 6.38 -7.26 -15.20
N LEU A 204 5.79 -6.45 -14.32
CA LEU A 204 6.56 -5.59 -13.40
C LEU A 204 7.20 -6.40 -12.28
N LEU A 205 6.48 -7.38 -11.71
CA LEU A 205 7.03 -8.30 -10.71
C LEU A 205 8.18 -9.13 -11.29
N GLU A 206 8.02 -9.63 -12.52
CA GLU A 206 9.08 -10.33 -13.24
C GLU A 206 10.31 -9.41 -13.49
N LYS A 207 10.07 -8.14 -13.81
CA LYS A 207 11.12 -7.13 -13.99
C LYS A 207 11.84 -6.82 -12.67
N MET A 208 11.11 -6.74 -11.54
CA MET A 208 11.71 -6.58 -10.21
C MET A 208 12.64 -7.75 -9.90
N ARG A 209 12.21 -8.99 -10.18
CA ARG A 209 13.04 -10.20 -10.05
C ARG A 209 14.29 -10.14 -10.92
N ALA A 210 14.14 -9.79 -12.20
CA ALA A 210 15.25 -9.67 -13.15
C ALA A 210 16.28 -8.63 -12.71
N ASN A 211 15.82 -7.53 -12.08
CA ASN A 211 16.65 -6.48 -11.52
C ASN A 211 17.17 -6.80 -10.09
N SER A 212 16.87 -7.99 -9.56
CA SER A 212 17.28 -8.42 -8.20
C SER A 212 16.85 -7.43 -7.11
N VAL A 213 15.65 -6.84 -7.24
CA VAL A 213 15.09 -5.97 -6.20
C VAL A 213 14.76 -6.83 -4.96
N PRO A 214 15.37 -6.56 -3.78
CA PRO A 214 15.03 -7.28 -2.57
C PRO A 214 13.55 -7.11 -2.26
N THR A 215 12.77 -8.21 -2.30
CA THR A 215 11.30 -8.13 -2.21
C THR A 215 10.77 -9.15 -1.22
N ALA A 216 9.86 -8.71 -0.36
CA ALA A 216 9.05 -9.58 0.50
C ALA A 216 7.56 -9.32 0.25
N VAL A 217 6.76 -10.38 0.39
CA VAL A 217 5.30 -10.30 0.35
C VAL A 217 4.77 -10.68 1.72
N ILE A 218 3.91 -9.87 2.30
CA ILE A 218 3.14 -10.16 3.53
C ILE A 218 1.69 -10.22 3.12
N HIS A 219 0.99 -11.33 3.40
CA HIS A 219 -0.40 -11.46 2.96
C HIS A 219 -1.26 -12.20 3.99
N ALA A 220 -2.46 -11.67 4.21
CA ALA A 220 -3.44 -12.26 5.13
C ALA A 220 -4.19 -13.42 4.49
N GLU A 221 -4.32 -14.55 5.22
CA GLU A 221 -4.98 -15.76 4.71
C GLU A 221 -6.47 -15.57 4.41
N CYS A 222 -7.13 -14.70 5.17
CA CYS A 222 -8.57 -14.46 5.06
C CYS A 222 -8.92 -13.19 4.28
N ASP A 223 -7.96 -12.59 3.55
CA ASP A 223 -8.20 -11.39 2.73
C ASP A 223 -9.26 -11.66 1.65
N GLN A 224 -10.36 -10.92 1.69
CA GLN A 224 -11.49 -11.04 0.75
C GLN A 224 -11.46 -9.95 -0.33
N ILE A 225 -10.57 -8.94 -0.19
CA ILE A 225 -10.41 -7.84 -1.16
C ILE A 225 -9.35 -8.21 -2.20
N VAL A 226 -8.16 -8.61 -1.72
CA VAL A 226 -7.09 -9.17 -2.54
C VAL A 226 -6.88 -10.62 -2.12
N PRO A 227 -7.34 -11.61 -2.88
CA PRO A 227 -7.27 -13.01 -2.48
C PRO A 227 -5.85 -13.45 -2.14
N TYR A 228 -5.68 -14.27 -1.11
CA TYR A 228 -4.37 -14.82 -0.68
C TYR A 228 -3.56 -15.41 -1.83
N ALA A 229 -4.23 -16.08 -2.80
CA ALA A 229 -3.59 -16.58 -4.01
C ALA A 229 -2.88 -15.50 -4.84
N ALA A 230 -3.36 -14.25 -4.79
CA ALA A 230 -2.68 -13.13 -5.45
C ALA A 230 -1.34 -12.79 -4.77
N GLY A 231 -1.27 -12.88 -3.44
CA GLY A 231 -0.01 -12.76 -2.70
C GLY A 231 0.96 -13.88 -3.01
N VAL A 232 0.47 -15.13 -3.13
CA VAL A 232 1.28 -16.28 -3.53
C VAL A 232 1.88 -16.06 -4.93
N SER A 233 1.04 -15.71 -5.92
CA SER A 233 1.54 -15.47 -7.28
C SER A 233 2.46 -14.25 -7.39
N ALA A 234 2.20 -13.20 -6.60
CA ALA A 234 3.10 -12.04 -6.56
C ALA A 234 4.49 -12.42 -6.00
N ALA A 235 4.54 -13.25 -4.96
CA ALA A 235 5.78 -13.77 -4.41
C ALA A 235 6.55 -14.63 -5.41
N GLU A 236 5.86 -15.54 -6.10
CA GLU A 236 6.47 -16.39 -7.14
C GLU A 236 7.04 -15.58 -8.30
N LEU A 237 6.28 -14.62 -8.82
CA LEU A 237 6.69 -13.77 -9.94
C LEU A 237 7.90 -12.90 -9.58
N ALA A 238 7.89 -12.30 -8.41
CA ALA A 238 8.98 -11.46 -7.91
C ALA A 238 10.19 -12.27 -7.41
N GLY A 239 10.05 -13.59 -7.24
CA GLY A 239 11.06 -14.40 -6.55
C GLY A 239 11.25 -14.01 -5.09
N ALA A 240 10.17 -13.59 -4.45
CA ALA A 240 10.12 -13.02 -3.11
C ALA A 240 9.73 -14.09 -2.06
N LYS A 241 10.13 -13.83 -0.81
CA LYS A 241 9.63 -14.61 0.33
C LYS A 241 8.22 -14.17 0.69
N LEU A 242 7.34 -15.13 0.94
CA LEU A 242 5.97 -14.90 1.41
C LEU A 242 5.90 -15.08 2.93
N PHE A 243 5.38 -14.08 3.61
CA PHE A 243 5.02 -14.10 5.03
C PHE A 243 3.50 -14.12 5.13
N THR A 244 2.98 -15.19 5.69
CA THR A 244 1.54 -15.37 5.88
C THR A 244 1.12 -14.86 7.24
N VAL A 245 0.03 -14.08 7.30
CA VAL A 245 -0.54 -13.59 8.54
C VAL A 245 -1.99 -14.05 8.71
N GLN A 246 -2.40 -14.20 9.95
CA GLN A 246 -3.80 -14.43 10.29
C GLN A 246 -4.53 -13.10 10.30
N GLY A 247 -5.65 -12.98 9.60
CA GLY A 247 -6.42 -11.75 9.54
C GLY A 247 -7.11 -11.53 8.21
N PHE A 248 -7.72 -10.38 8.08
CA PHE A 248 -8.37 -9.89 6.87
C PHE A 248 -7.51 -8.78 6.24
N HIS A 249 -8.02 -8.11 5.21
CA HIS A 249 -7.27 -7.12 4.42
C HIS A 249 -6.64 -5.98 5.24
N SER A 250 -7.26 -5.57 6.35
CA SER A 250 -6.80 -4.43 7.17
C SER A 250 -6.17 -4.85 8.50
N TRP A 251 -5.66 -6.08 8.62
CA TRP A 251 -5.07 -6.65 9.85
C TRP A 251 -3.98 -5.74 10.47
N LEU A 252 -3.22 -5.04 9.63
CA LEU A 252 -2.15 -4.15 10.10
C LEU A 252 -2.68 -2.91 10.86
N LEU A 253 -3.96 -2.56 10.69
CA LEU A 253 -4.63 -1.50 11.47
C LEU A 253 -5.18 -2.03 12.79
N VAL A 254 -5.32 -3.36 12.90
CA VAL A 254 -5.80 -4.03 14.11
C VAL A 254 -4.67 -4.26 15.11
N ASP A 255 -3.49 -4.61 14.61
CA ASP A 255 -2.28 -4.84 15.41
C ASP A 255 -1.08 -4.09 14.79
N PRO A 256 -0.98 -2.77 15.05
CA PRO A 256 0.07 -1.91 14.48
C PRO A 256 1.49 -2.30 14.93
N GLU A 257 1.66 -2.76 16.18
CA GLU A 257 2.94 -3.19 16.72
C GLU A 257 3.44 -4.44 15.99
N PHE A 258 2.60 -5.47 15.89
CA PHE A 258 2.92 -6.68 15.13
C PHE A 258 3.19 -6.37 13.65
N ALA A 259 2.41 -5.49 13.05
CA ALA A 259 2.61 -5.08 11.65
C ALA A 259 3.98 -4.41 11.45
N ALA A 260 4.37 -3.50 12.33
CA ALA A 260 5.65 -2.81 12.24
C ALA A 260 6.83 -3.78 12.43
N ASP A 261 6.75 -4.69 13.40
CA ASP A 261 7.76 -5.72 13.65
C ASP A 261 7.90 -6.68 12.47
N LEU A 262 6.77 -7.08 11.86
CA LEU A 262 6.79 -7.97 10.71
C LEU A 262 7.36 -7.28 9.46
N ILE A 263 7.02 -6.01 9.21
CA ILE A 263 7.61 -5.21 8.13
C ILE A 263 9.13 -5.13 8.30
N LYS A 264 9.61 -4.84 9.51
CA LYS A 264 11.04 -4.78 9.82
C LYS A 264 11.71 -6.15 9.60
N THR A 265 11.10 -7.22 10.09
CA THR A 265 11.61 -8.59 9.94
C THR A 265 11.69 -8.98 8.47
N ALA A 266 10.64 -8.75 7.71
CA ALA A 266 10.58 -9.03 6.27
C ALA A 266 11.65 -8.25 5.49
N MET A 267 11.86 -6.97 5.84
CA MET A 267 12.92 -6.16 5.25
C MET A 267 14.31 -6.77 5.50
N TRP A 268 14.65 -7.09 6.75
CA TRP A 268 15.98 -7.65 7.06
C TRP A 268 16.21 -9.02 6.42
N ASP A 269 15.17 -9.83 6.30
CA ASP A 269 15.25 -11.16 5.69
C ASP A 269 15.59 -11.11 4.18
N VAL A 270 15.25 -10.02 3.48
CA VAL A 270 15.49 -9.89 2.04
C VAL A 270 16.72 -9.05 1.67
N ILE A 271 17.29 -8.30 2.61
CA ILE A 271 18.50 -7.51 2.37
C ILE A 271 19.76 -8.14 2.99
N ALA A 272 19.61 -9.17 3.81
CA ALA A 272 20.72 -9.95 4.39
C ALA A 272 21.33 -10.86 3.31
#